data_d05b8589c2e9ef8e2a30b60dec39b648
#
_entry.id   d05b8589c2e9ef8e2a30b60dec39b648
#
_cell.length_a   1.000
_cell.length_b   1.000
_cell.length_c   1.000
_cell.angle_alpha   90.00
_cell.angle_beta   90.00
_cell.angle_gamma   90.00
#
_symmetry.space_group_name_H-M   'P 1'
#
loop_
_entity.id
_entity.type
_entity.pdbx_description
1 polymer ?
#
loop_
_entity_poly.entity_id
_entity_poly.type
_entity_poly.pdbx_seq_one_letter_code
_entity_poly.pdbx_strand_id
1 'polypeptide(L)'
;LMWANHNVAHNYWNVHRYKDNNSRLWTGVVDWANFKIIVERVIRQYFHKPNYYKIDNCPVFSIFGFHELLESFGNADGVKKAMDYFRSEVKKAGFPDLHLQLIGDGSPTDKFIELVVKAEVNSVTKYNWGWPYEEDYLAWGTKAMQRRDQWTAKLDSLGVPFFPNASIGWDDTPRFPNKTAKEVVHYNDSPESFAAFLQKTKEYVDQRPKLITINSWNEWVEGSYLLPDMKHGYGYLNAVKRVMNGEYDYKP
;
A
#
# COMPACT_ATOMS: atom_id res chain seq x y z
N LEU A 1 8.51 5.36 -4.37
CA LEU A 1 7.58 6.32 -3.78
C LEU A 1 6.15 5.83 -3.91
N MET A 2 5.33 6.13 -2.91
CA MET A 2 3.87 6.01 -3.00
C MET A 2 3.26 7.41 -2.84
N TRP A 3 2.41 7.80 -3.77
CA TRP A 3 1.63 9.02 -3.66
C TRP A 3 0.36 8.73 -2.87
N ALA A 4 0.32 9.22 -1.63
CA ALA A 4 -0.82 9.10 -0.73
C ALA A 4 -1.86 10.19 -1.02
N ASN A 5 -2.51 10.10 -2.17
CA ASN A 5 -3.50 11.06 -2.68
C ASN A 5 -4.90 10.82 -2.11
N HIS A 6 -5.03 10.64 -0.81
CA HIS A 6 -6.33 10.46 -0.17
C HIS A 6 -6.87 11.76 0.43
N ASN A 7 -8.18 11.82 0.58
CA ASN A 7 -8.87 12.91 1.25
C ASN A 7 -8.70 12.78 2.77
N VAL A 8 -8.62 13.91 3.48
CA VAL A 8 -8.56 13.96 4.94
C VAL A 8 -9.72 14.77 5.47
N ALA A 9 -10.48 14.21 6.41
CA ALA A 9 -11.54 14.91 7.11
C ALA A 9 -11.00 15.61 8.37
N HIS A 10 -11.74 16.62 8.88
CA HIS A 10 -11.35 17.34 10.09
C HIS A 10 -11.23 16.43 11.31
N ASN A 11 -12.20 15.54 11.53
CA ASN A 11 -12.18 14.58 12.64
C ASN A 11 -11.08 13.52 12.50
N TYR A 12 -10.67 13.20 11.30
CA TYR A 12 -9.56 12.28 11.07
C TYR A 12 -8.20 12.94 11.39
N TRP A 13 -8.07 14.23 11.09
CA TRP A 13 -6.86 15.00 11.41
C TRP A 13 -6.73 15.30 12.90
N ASN A 14 -7.84 15.66 13.59
CA ASN A 14 -7.85 15.93 15.02
C ASN A 14 -9.20 15.57 15.64
N VAL A 15 -9.31 14.31 16.07
CA VAL A 15 -10.54 13.76 16.64
C VAL A 15 -10.98 14.45 17.94
N HIS A 16 -10.04 14.95 18.75
CA HIS A 16 -10.37 15.62 20.00
C HIS A 16 -11.06 16.96 19.78
N ARG A 17 -10.60 17.70 18.77
CA ARG A 17 -11.14 19.03 18.45
C ARG A 17 -12.37 18.98 17.54
N TYR A 18 -12.44 17.99 16.65
CA TYR A 18 -13.42 17.95 15.56
C TYR A 18 -14.21 16.64 15.54
N LYS A 19 -14.52 16.07 16.71
CA LYS A 19 -15.13 14.76 16.90
C LYS A 19 -16.29 14.46 15.94
N ASP A 20 -17.18 15.43 15.73
CA ASP A 20 -18.40 15.28 14.94
C ASP A 20 -18.29 15.94 13.55
N ASN A 21 -17.13 16.45 13.18
CA ASN A 21 -16.91 17.12 11.90
C ASN A 21 -16.16 16.20 10.92
N ASN A 22 -16.92 15.47 10.10
CA ASN A 22 -16.39 14.62 9.04
C ASN A 22 -16.25 15.34 7.68
N SER A 23 -16.41 16.67 7.64
CA SER A 23 -16.22 17.41 6.41
C SER A 23 -14.76 17.38 5.95
N ARG A 24 -14.55 17.49 4.65
CA ARG A 24 -13.22 17.45 4.04
C ARG A 24 -12.38 18.65 4.50
N LEU A 25 -11.26 18.38 5.15
CA LEU A 25 -10.22 19.37 5.50
C LEU A 25 -9.23 19.54 4.34
N TRP A 26 -8.88 18.44 3.69
CA TRP A 26 -7.84 18.35 2.70
C TRP A 26 -8.27 17.40 1.58
N THR A 27 -7.99 17.78 0.32
CA THR A 27 -8.29 16.93 -0.84
C THR A 27 -7.03 16.30 -1.41
N GLY A 28 -7.11 15.01 -1.75
CA GLY A 28 -6.11 14.32 -2.56
C GLY A 28 -6.32 14.48 -4.07
N VAL A 29 -7.44 15.12 -4.47
CA VAL A 29 -7.77 15.42 -5.86
C VAL A 29 -6.87 16.53 -6.38
N VAL A 30 -6.34 16.37 -7.57
CA VAL A 30 -5.45 17.33 -8.22
C VAL A 30 -5.98 17.73 -9.61
N ASP A 31 -5.73 18.97 -9.99
CA ASP A 31 -5.90 19.43 -11.36
C ASP A 31 -4.65 19.11 -12.22
N TRP A 32 -4.79 19.33 -13.52
CA TRP A 32 -3.69 19.12 -14.46
C TRP A 32 -2.44 19.94 -14.18
N ALA A 33 -2.58 21.16 -13.71
CA ALA A 33 -1.43 22.03 -13.43
C ALA A 33 -0.61 21.48 -12.27
N ASN A 34 -1.28 21.11 -11.17
CA ASN A 34 -0.64 20.51 -10.01
C ASN A 34 -0.10 19.10 -10.31
N PHE A 35 -0.81 18.30 -11.12
CA PHE A 35 -0.31 16.99 -11.53
C PHE A 35 1.02 17.09 -12.30
N LYS A 36 1.14 18.03 -13.23
CA LYS A 36 2.41 18.27 -13.95
C LYS A 36 3.56 18.65 -13.00
N ILE A 37 3.29 19.47 -12.00
CA ILE A 37 4.27 19.82 -10.96
C ILE A 37 4.72 18.59 -10.17
N ILE A 38 3.77 17.70 -9.82
CA ILE A 38 4.08 16.44 -9.13
C ILE A 38 4.98 15.58 -9.98
N VAL A 39 4.64 15.38 -11.26
CA VAL A 39 5.41 14.58 -12.21
C VAL A 39 6.84 15.11 -12.36
N GLU A 40 6.99 16.41 -12.63
CA GLU A 40 8.31 17.04 -12.74
C GLU A 40 9.14 16.87 -11.46
N ARG A 41 8.52 17.11 -10.30
CA ARG A 41 9.19 17.01 -9.00
C ARG A 41 9.67 15.59 -8.71
N VAL A 42 8.82 14.60 -8.96
CA VAL A 42 9.14 13.18 -8.71
C VAL A 42 10.30 12.73 -9.61
N ILE A 43 10.25 13.05 -10.87
CA ILE A 43 11.33 12.70 -11.81
C ILE A 43 12.64 13.37 -11.38
N ARG A 44 12.64 14.68 -11.19
CA ARG A 44 13.84 15.47 -10.90
C ARG A 44 14.46 15.12 -9.55
N GLN A 45 13.65 14.94 -8.51
CA GLN A 45 14.16 14.80 -7.13
C GLN A 45 14.44 13.36 -6.74
N TYR A 46 13.75 12.38 -7.33
CA TYR A 46 13.78 11.01 -6.84
C TYR A 46 14.22 9.96 -7.86
N PHE A 47 13.69 9.94 -9.09
CA PHE A 47 13.90 8.83 -10.01
C PHE A 47 15.37 8.60 -10.39
N HIS A 48 16.17 9.65 -10.44
CA HIS A 48 17.62 9.60 -10.73
C HIS A 48 18.47 9.19 -9.51
N LYS A 49 17.88 9.06 -8.31
CA LYS A 49 18.67 8.64 -7.15
C LYS A 49 19.12 7.19 -7.31
N PRO A 50 20.38 6.86 -6.94
CA PRO A 50 20.93 5.52 -7.15
C PRO A 50 20.19 4.44 -6.35
N ASN A 51 19.59 4.80 -5.22
CA ASN A 51 18.80 3.93 -4.36
C ASN A 51 17.30 3.94 -4.70
N TYR A 52 16.86 4.63 -5.78
CA TYR A 52 15.46 4.56 -6.18
C TYR A 52 15.14 3.21 -6.79
N TYR A 53 14.07 2.57 -6.30
CA TYR A 53 13.69 1.24 -6.76
C TYR A 53 13.16 1.26 -8.19
N LYS A 54 13.69 0.38 -9.03
CA LYS A 54 13.33 0.24 -10.44
C LYS A 54 13.12 -1.24 -10.78
N ILE A 55 12.18 -1.50 -11.66
CA ILE A 55 11.96 -2.80 -12.29
C ILE A 55 12.28 -2.63 -13.78
N ASP A 56 13.18 -3.41 -14.33
CA ASP A 56 13.63 -3.32 -15.73
C ASP A 56 14.06 -1.88 -16.12
N ASN A 57 14.79 -1.21 -15.24
CA ASN A 57 15.17 0.20 -15.34
C ASN A 57 14.01 1.22 -15.32
N CYS A 58 12.77 0.78 -15.18
CA CYS A 58 11.61 1.65 -15.06
C CYS A 58 11.41 2.02 -13.58
N PRO A 59 11.42 3.32 -13.21
CA PRO A 59 11.17 3.73 -11.83
C PRO A 59 9.76 3.34 -11.39
N VAL A 60 9.66 2.72 -10.20
CA VAL A 60 8.38 2.30 -9.63
C VAL A 60 7.72 3.48 -8.93
N PHE A 61 6.50 3.79 -9.34
CA PHE A 61 5.69 4.82 -8.69
C PHE A 61 4.33 4.27 -8.35
N SER A 62 3.99 4.28 -7.05
CA SER A 62 2.72 3.76 -6.55
C SER A 62 1.72 4.89 -6.32
N ILE A 63 0.44 4.65 -6.58
CA ILE A 63 -0.66 5.58 -6.30
C ILE A 63 -1.64 4.90 -5.36
N PHE A 64 -1.95 5.57 -4.23
CA PHE A 64 -2.78 5.02 -3.18
C PHE A 64 -4.28 5.14 -3.49
N GLY A 65 -4.77 6.36 -3.70
CA GLY A 65 -6.19 6.65 -3.87
C GLY A 65 -6.65 6.57 -5.33
N PHE A 66 -7.14 5.42 -5.77
CA PHE A 66 -7.65 5.29 -7.13
C PHE A 66 -8.99 6.04 -7.34
N HIS A 67 -9.77 6.23 -6.29
CA HIS A 67 -11.00 7.04 -6.33
C HIS A 67 -10.68 8.51 -6.56
N GLU A 68 -9.73 9.06 -5.82
CA GLU A 68 -9.26 10.44 -5.98
C GLU A 68 -8.58 10.66 -7.33
N LEU A 69 -7.90 9.63 -7.86
CA LEU A 69 -7.32 9.68 -9.19
C LEU A 69 -8.41 9.79 -10.27
N LEU A 70 -9.49 9.00 -10.16
CA LEU A 70 -10.64 9.09 -11.04
C LEU A 70 -11.37 10.43 -10.89
N GLU A 71 -11.52 10.95 -9.67
CA GLU A 71 -12.10 12.27 -9.40
C GLU A 71 -11.26 13.38 -10.03
N SER A 72 -9.93 13.27 -9.96
CA SER A 72 -8.97 14.25 -10.53
C SER A 72 -9.10 14.37 -12.05
N PHE A 73 -9.34 13.27 -12.74
CA PHE A 73 -9.32 13.22 -14.22
C PHE A 73 -10.67 12.82 -14.84
N GLY A 74 -11.72 12.73 -14.03
CA GLY A 74 -13.11 12.52 -14.42
C GLY A 74 -13.49 11.04 -14.61
N ASN A 75 -12.65 10.23 -15.24
CA ASN A 75 -12.89 8.80 -15.51
C ASN A 75 -11.59 8.07 -15.88
N ALA A 76 -11.68 6.78 -16.18
CA ALA A 76 -10.51 5.97 -16.52
C ALA A 76 -9.77 6.43 -17.81
N ASP A 77 -10.48 6.99 -18.79
CA ASP A 77 -9.86 7.55 -20.00
C ASP A 77 -9.09 8.85 -19.69
N GLY A 78 -9.61 9.68 -18.78
CA GLY A 78 -8.91 10.85 -18.29
C GLY A 78 -7.65 10.47 -17.49
N VAL A 79 -7.74 9.43 -16.65
CA VAL A 79 -6.57 8.87 -15.96
C VAL A 79 -5.55 8.31 -16.95
N LYS A 80 -5.99 7.59 -18.00
CA LYS A 80 -5.09 7.13 -19.05
C LYS A 80 -4.26 8.30 -19.63
N LYS A 81 -4.91 9.38 -20.01
CA LYS A 81 -4.22 10.58 -20.55
C LYS A 81 -3.20 11.14 -19.56
N ALA A 82 -3.51 11.15 -18.27
CA ALA A 82 -2.59 11.60 -17.24
C ALA A 82 -1.38 10.67 -17.12
N MET A 83 -1.59 9.37 -17.15
CA MET A 83 -0.50 8.38 -17.08
C MET A 83 0.35 8.36 -18.36
N ASP A 84 -0.27 8.53 -19.53
CA ASP A 84 0.46 8.70 -20.81
C ASP A 84 1.39 9.93 -20.78
N TYR A 85 0.90 11.04 -20.23
CA TYR A 85 1.73 12.22 -19.98
C TYR A 85 2.90 11.90 -19.04
N PHE A 86 2.62 11.24 -17.91
CA PHE A 86 3.66 10.89 -16.94
C PHE A 86 4.73 9.98 -17.58
N ARG A 87 4.33 8.94 -18.30
CA ARG A 87 5.25 8.06 -19.04
C ARG A 87 6.09 8.83 -20.06
N SER A 88 5.47 9.76 -20.78
CA SER A 88 6.18 10.61 -21.74
C SER A 88 7.30 11.43 -21.07
N GLU A 89 7.02 12.05 -19.93
CA GLU A 89 8.01 12.83 -19.19
C GLU A 89 9.13 11.95 -18.61
N VAL A 90 8.78 10.75 -18.13
CA VAL A 90 9.76 9.76 -17.65
C VAL A 90 10.71 9.31 -18.78
N LYS A 91 10.16 9.06 -19.98
CA LYS A 91 10.98 8.72 -21.17
C LYS A 91 11.89 9.89 -21.59
N LYS A 92 11.40 11.12 -21.56
CA LYS A 92 12.22 12.32 -21.82
C LYS A 92 13.36 12.47 -20.81
N ALA A 93 13.17 11.99 -19.58
CA ALA A 93 14.18 11.99 -18.54
C ALA A 93 15.22 10.85 -18.67
N GLY A 94 15.14 10.02 -19.72
CA GLY A 94 16.11 8.97 -20.04
C GLY A 94 15.79 7.59 -19.46
N PHE A 95 14.60 7.37 -18.94
CA PHE A 95 14.15 6.04 -18.50
C PHE A 95 13.39 5.32 -19.62
N PRO A 96 13.39 3.97 -19.65
CA PRO A 96 12.65 3.21 -20.66
C PRO A 96 11.15 3.47 -20.60
N ASP A 97 10.57 3.46 -19.39
CA ASP A 97 9.18 3.76 -19.08
C ASP A 97 8.98 4.02 -17.59
N LEU A 98 7.74 4.25 -17.17
CA LEU A 98 7.29 4.27 -15.78
C LEU A 98 6.75 2.89 -15.41
N HIS A 99 7.18 2.31 -14.29
CA HIS A 99 6.48 1.19 -13.68
C HIS A 99 5.37 1.73 -12.76
N LEU A 100 4.17 1.86 -13.30
CA LEU A 100 3.00 2.32 -12.55
C LEU A 100 2.44 1.19 -11.68
N GLN A 101 2.32 1.45 -10.38
CA GLN A 101 1.71 0.53 -9.43
C GLN A 101 0.47 1.18 -8.79
N LEU A 102 -0.63 0.47 -8.71
CA LEU A 102 -1.79 0.90 -7.93
C LEU A 102 -1.91 0.14 -6.61
N ILE A 103 -2.40 0.84 -5.61
CA ILE A 103 -2.80 0.23 -4.34
C ILE A 103 -4.25 -0.22 -4.47
N GLY A 104 -4.49 -1.52 -4.33
CA GLY A 104 -5.83 -2.09 -4.30
C GLY A 104 -6.51 -1.82 -2.96
N ASP A 105 -7.76 -1.44 -2.97
CA ASP A 105 -8.60 -1.33 -1.78
C ASP A 105 -9.69 -2.40 -1.78
N GLY A 106 -10.08 -2.91 -0.61
CA GLY A 106 -11.08 -3.96 -0.46
C GLY A 106 -10.86 -5.16 -1.39
N SER A 107 -11.86 -5.45 -2.22
CA SER A 107 -11.83 -6.48 -3.28
C SER A 107 -11.59 -5.87 -4.67
N PRO A 108 -11.14 -6.64 -5.67
CA PRO A 108 -10.91 -6.14 -7.04
C PRO A 108 -12.24 -5.86 -7.75
N THR A 109 -12.74 -4.64 -7.60
CA THR A 109 -13.99 -4.19 -8.26
C THR A 109 -13.81 -3.98 -9.75
N ASP A 110 -14.90 -4.10 -10.54
CA ASP A 110 -14.84 -3.87 -11.99
C ASP A 110 -14.32 -2.47 -12.34
N LYS A 111 -14.67 -1.44 -11.55
CA LYS A 111 -14.17 -0.07 -11.72
C LYS A 111 -12.66 0.01 -11.52
N PHE A 112 -12.12 -0.69 -10.54
CA PHE A 112 -10.68 -0.78 -10.32
C PHE A 112 -9.99 -1.51 -11.48
N ILE A 113 -10.56 -2.62 -11.91
CA ILE A 113 -10.04 -3.42 -13.02
C ILE A 113 -10.06 -2.64 -14.34
N GLU A 114 -11.14 -1.91 -14.63
CA GLU A 114 -11.19 -1.00 -15.79
C GLU A 114 -10.03 0.01 -15.75
N LEU A 115 -9.76 0.59 -14.59
CA LEU A 115 -8.66 1.53 -14.43
C LEU A 115 -7.30 0.85 -14.65
N VAL A 116 -7.10 -0.36 -14.09
CA VAL A 116 -5.87 -1.15 -14.29
C VAL A 116 -5.59 -1.36 -15.76
N VAL A 117 -6.59 -1.77 -16.53
CA VAL A 117 -6.46 -2.02 -17.98
C VAL A 117 -6.22 -0.72 -18.74
N LYS A 118 -7.08 0.30 -18.55
CA LYS A 118 -7.02 1.54 -19.33
C LYS A 118 -5.77 2.37 -19.06
N ALA A 119 -5.33 2.46 -17.79
CA ALA A 119 -4.12 3.18 -17.43
C ALA A 119 -2.82 2.37 -17.63
N GLU A 120 -2.94 1.16 -18.18
CA GLU A 120 -1.81 0.26 -18.44
C GLU A 120 -0.94 0.05 -17.18
N VAL A 121 -1.61 -0.29 -16.06
CA VAL A 121 -0.96 -0.48 -14.76
C VAL A 121 -0.02 -1.67 -14.82
N ASN A 122 1.23 -1.49 -14.38
CA ASN A 122 2.26 -2.52 -14.45
C ASN A 122 2.21 -3.50 -13.30
N SER A 123 1.69 -3.10 -12.14
CA SER A 123 1.50 -3.98 -10.98
C SER A 123 0.46 -3.44 -10.01
N VAL A 124 -0.06 -4.30 -9.16
CA VAL A 124 -0.94 -3.93 -8.05
C VAL A 124 -0.37 -4.45 -6.75
N THR A 125 -0.54 -3.72 -5.66
CA THR A 125 -0.25 -4.16 -4.30
C THR A 125 -1.34 -3.69 -3.35
N LYS A 126 -1.21 -4.01 -2.06
CA LYS A 126 -2.09 -3.52 -0.99
C LYS A 126 -1.29 -2.61 -0.05
N TYR A 127 -1.98 -1.65 0.56
CA TYR A 127 -1.42 -0.91 1.70
C TYR A 127 -1.47 -1.78 2.96
N ASN A 128 -2.65 -2.32 3.26
CA ASN A 128 -2.89 -3.36 4.26
C ASN A 128 -4.03 -4.28 3.79
N TRP A 129 -4.35 -5.32 4.56
CA TRP A 129 -5.41 -6.28 4.21
C TRP A 129 -6.80 -5.89 4.71
N GLY A 130 -6.97 -4.66 5.14
CA GLY A 130 -8.23 -4.11 5.61
C GLY A 130 -8.49 -4.38 7.09
N TRP A 131 -9.58 -3.82 7.54
CA TRP A 131 -9.97 -3.76 8.92
C TRP A 131 -10.26 -5.15 9.48
N PRO A 132 -9.63 -5.52 10.58
CA PRO A 132 -10.18 -6.53 11.45
C PRO A 132 -11.17 -5.85 12.38
N TYR A 133 -12.19 -6.54 12.62
CA TYR A 133 -13.03 -6.25 13.75
C TYR A 133 -12.75 -7.38 14.73
N GLU A 134 -12.11 -7.08 15.88
CA GLU A 134 -11.83 -8.04 16.94
C GLU A 134 -11.38 -9.43 16.44
N GLU A 135 -10.16 -9.52 15.93
CA GLU A 135 -9.67 -10.78 15.39
C GLU A 135 -8.23 -11.09 15.83
N ASP A 136 -8.00 -12.38 16.11
CA ASP A 136 -6.66 -12.89 16.27
C ASP A 136 -5.81 -12.64 15.00
N TYR A 137 -4.58 -12.15 15.20
CA TYR A 137 -3.72 -11.75 14.09
C TYR A 137 -3.46 -12.87 13.07
N LEU A 138 -3.26 -14.11 13.51
CA LEU A 138 -3.00 -15.23 12.60
C LEU A 138 -4.28 -15.71 11.89
N ALA A 139 -5.44 -15.65 12.56
CA ALA A 139 -6.73 -15.90 11.93
C ALA A 139 -7.03 -14.86 10.85
N TRP A 140 -6.80 -13.58 11.16
CA TRP A 140 -6.87 -12.50 10.18
C TRP A 140 -5.88 -12.69 9.02
N GLY A 141 -4.64 -13.07 9.31
CA GLY A 141 -3.62 -13.37 8.31
C GLY A 141 -4.04 -14.47 7.35
N THR A 142 -4.77 -15.48 7.83
CA THR A 142 -5.35 -16.53 6.97
C THR A 142 -6.38 -15.96 6.00
N LYS A 143 -7.27 -15.08 6.45
CA LYS A 143 -8.22 -14.38 5.59
C LYS A 143 -7.52 -13.43 4.61
N ALA A 144 -6.46 -12.76 5.05
CA ALA A 144 -5.63 -11.93 4.19
C ALA A 144 -5.03 -12.72 3.01
N MET A 145 -4.54 -13.94 3.26
CA MET A 145 -4.05 -14.82 2.20
C MET A 145 -5.15 -15.24 1.23
N GLN A 146 -6.36 -15.53 1.70
CA GLN A 146 -7.50 -15.83 0.82
C GLN A 146 -7.85 -14.62 -0.08
N ARG A 147 -7.84 -13.41 0.48
CA ARG A 147 -8.04 -12.19 -0.30
C ARG A 147 -6.91 -11.96 -1.30
N ARG A 148 -5.66 -12.23 -0.92
CA ARG A 148 -4.52 -12.21 -1.84
C ARG A 148 -4.76 -13.11 -3.05
N ASP A 149 -5.24 -14.33 -2.83
CA ASP A 149 -5.49 -15.29 -3.90
C ASP A 149 -6.61 -14.80 -4.84
N GLN A 150 -7.66 -14.15 -4.32
CA GLN A 150 -8.70 -13.51 -5.13
C GLN A 150 -8.14 -12.38 -6.00
N TRP A 151 -7.30 -11.49 -5.43
CA TRP A 151 -6.63 -10.45 -6.17
C TRP A 151 -5.73 -11.02 -7.26
N THR A 152 -4.93 -12.04 -6.91
CA THR A 152 -4.03 -12.70 -7.83
C THR A 152 -4.78 -13.33 -9.01
N ALA A 153 -5.81 -14.12 -8.75
CA ALA A 153 -6.60 -14.78 -9.81
C ALA A 153 -7.20 -13.75 -10.78
N LYS A 154 -7.70 -12.61 -10.28
CA LYS A 154 -8.27 -11.56 -11.14
C LYS A 154 -7.21 -10.87 -11.98
N LEU A 155 -6.04 -10.57 -11.42
CA LEU A 155 -4.97 -9.83 -12.10
C LEU A 155 -4.14 -10.72 -13.03
N ASP A 156 -3.95 -12.00 -12.69
CA ASP A 156 -3.24 -12.97 -13.53
C ASP A 156 -3.94 -13.12 -14.89
N SER A 157 -5.28 -13.08 -14.94
CA SER A 157 -6.04 -13.10 -16.19
C SER A 157 -5.78 -11.88 -17.10
N LEU A 158 -5.19 -10.82 -16.55
CA LEU A 158 -4.84 -9.60 -17.27
C LEU A 158 -3.32 -9.48 -17.52
N GLY A 159 -2.54 -10.46 -17.07
CA GLY A 159 -1.08 -10.40 -17.14
C GLY A 159 -0.45 -9.34 -16.22
N VAL A 160 -1.19 -8.87 -15.21
CA VAL A 160 -0.73 -7.84 -14.26
C VAL A 160 -0.31 -8.50 -12.95
N PRO A 161 0.97 -8.43 -12.53
CA PRO A 161 1.43 -9.05 -11.30
C PRO A 161 0.82 -8.38 -10.06
N PHE A 162 0.45 -9.20 -9.08
CA PHE A 162 0.08 -8.76 -7.76
C PHE A 162 1.26 -8.94 -6.80
N PHE A 163 1.74 -7.85 -6.20
CA PHE A 163 2.76 -7.87 -5.17
C PHE A 163 2.10 -7.87 -3.79
N PRO A 164 2.23 -8.95 -3.01
CA PRO A 164 1.52 -9.07 -1.75
C PRO A 164 2.06 -8.10 -0.70
N ASN A 165 1.19 -7.71 0.23
CA ASN A 165 1.54 -6.95 1.42
C ASN A 165 1.68 -7.89 2.63
N ALA A 166 2.68 -7.65 3.48
CA ALA A 166 2.77 -8.19 4.82
C ALA A 166 2.47 -7.08 5.83
N SER A 167 1.26 -7.04 6.36
CA SER A 167 0.86 -6.07 7.37
C SER A 167 1.32 -6.51 8.76
N ILE A 168 1.89 -5.58 9.55
CA ILE A 168 2.43 -5.87 10.88
C ILE A 168 1.33 -6.11 11.91
N GLY A 169 0.26 -5.33 11.83
CA GLY A 169 -0.87 -5.34 12.73
C GLY A 169 -1.75 -4.12 12.50
N TRP A 170 -2.71 -3.91 13.37
CA TRP A 170 -3.54 -2.71 13.34
C TRP A 170 -4.08 -2.39 14.73
N ASP A 171 -3.85 -1.17 15.18
CA ASP A 171 -4.47 -0.58 16.36
C ASP A 171 -4.61 0.94 16.14
N ASP A 172 -5.82 1.40 15.79
CA ASP A 172 -6.08 2.82 15.61
C ASP A 172 -6.70 3.50 16.84
N THR A 173 -6.71 2.84 17.99
CA THR A 173 -7.19 3.43 19.26
C THR A 173 -6.43 4.69 19.68
N PRO A 174 -5.14 4.86 19.38
CA PRO A 174 -4.45 6.13 19.63
C PRO A 174 -5.03 7.31 18.83
N ARG A 175 -5.53 7.04 17.62
CA ARG A 175 -6.19 8.06 16.78
C ARG A 175 -7.63 8.28 17.18
N PHE A 176 -8.33 7.23 17.55
CA PHE A 176 -9.76 7.24 17.87
C PHE A 176 -10.04 6.71 19.28
N PRO A 177 -9.73 7.47 20.33
CA PRO A 177 -9.78 7.00 21.72
C PRO A 177 -11.18 6.62 22.20
N ASN A 178 -12.23 6.96 21.45
CA ASN A 178 -13.62 6.59 21.77
C ASN A 178 -14.06 5.23 21.16
N LYS A 179 -13.22 4.64 20.29
CA LYS A 179 -13.47 3.29 19.79
C LYS A 179 -13.03 2.26 20.82
N THR A 180 -13.79 1.19 20.91
CA THR A 180 -13.41 0.05 21.77
C THR A 180 -12.31 -0.76 21.08
N ALA A 181 -11.42 -1.36 21.85
CA ALA A 181 -10.39 -2.25 21.32
C ALA A 181 -10.97 -3.39 20.46
N LYS A 182 -12.20 -3.80 20.73
CA LYS A 182 -12.93 -4.83 19.99
C LYS A 182 -13.24 -4.47 18.53
N GLU A 183 -13.24 -3.19 18.20
CA GLU A 183 -13.68 -2.71 16.87
C GLU A 183 -12.55 -2.49 15.90
N VAL A 184 -11.28 -2.38 16.39
CA VAL A 184 -10.20 -1.81 15.59
C VAL A 184 -8.80 -2.34 15.93
N VAL A 185 -8.69 -3.43 16.66
CA VAL A 185 -7.40 -3.94 17.12
C VAL A 185 -7.25 -5.42 16.78
N HIS A 186 -6.10 -5.77 16.19
CA HIS A 186 -5.65 -7.15 16.20
C HIS A 186 -5.12 -7.51 17.59
N TYR A 187 -5.51 -8.63 18.12
CA TYR A 187 -4.85 -9.17 19.30
C TYR A 187 -3.88 -10.29 18.92
N ASN A 188 -2.94 -10.59 19.81
CA ASN A 188 -1.83 -11.51 19.56
C ASN A 188 -0.91 -11.09 18.39
N ASP A 189 -0.93 -9.81 18.03
CA ASP A 189 0.08 -9.24 17.16
C ASP A 189 1.42 -9.15 17.91
N SER A 190 2.42 -9.77 17.35
CA SER A 190 3.76 -9.86 17.92
C SER A 190 4.79 -10.00 16.80
N PRO A 191 6.07 -9.73 17.08
CA PRO A 191 7.13 -10.01 16.12
C PRO A 191 7.14 -11.46 15.60
N GLU A 192 6.74 -12.42 16.42
CA GLU A 192 6.72 -13.83 16.03
C GLU A 192 5.52 -14.16 15.11
N SER A 193 4.32 -13.68 15.46
CA SER A 193 3.15 -13.85 14.61
C SER A 193 3.30 -13.10 13.27
N PHE A 194 3.94 -11.94 13.29
CA PHE A 194 4.30 -11.22 12.06
C PHE A 194 5.32 -12.01 11.22
N ALA A 195 6.35 -12.62 11.86
CA ALA A 195 7.31 -13.45 11.15
C ALA A 195 6.62 -14.63 10.46
N ALA A 196 5.66 -15.29 11.13
CA ALA A 196 4.88 -16.38 10.55
C ALA A 196 4.06 -15.93 9.32
N PHE A 197 3.41 -14.76 9.40
CA PHE A 197 2.66 -14.20 8.29
C PHE A 197 3.58 -13.77 7.13
N LEU A 198 4.71 -13.14 7.44
CA LEU A 198 5.72 -12.74 6.45
C LEU A 198 6.35 -13.97 5.76
N GLN A 199 6.60 -15.06 6.48
CA GLN A 199 7.11 -16.30 5.92
C GLN A 199 6.14 -16.87 4.86
N LYS A 200 4.86 -16.97 5.18
CA LYS A 200 3.84 -17.41 4.22
C LYS A 200 3.70 -16.46 3.02
N THR A 201 3.91 -15.18 3.23
CA THR A 201 3.93 -14.19 2.15
C THR A 201 5.16 -14.37 1.27
N LYS A 202 6.32 -14.69 1.86
CA LYS A 202 7.56 -14.97 1.14
C LYS A 202 7.44 -16.25 0.30
N GLU A 203 6.90 -17.33 0.84
CA GLU A 203 6.66 -18.59 0.12
C GLU A 203 5.78 -18.37 -1.12
N TYR A 204 4.79 -17.49 -1.03
CA TYR A 204 3.97 -17.11 -2.17
C TYR A 204 4.79 -16.41 -3.27
N VAL A 205 5.67 -15.44 -2.92
CA VAL A 205 6.45 -14.69 -3.92
C VAL A 205 7.66 -15.46 -4.44
N ASP A 206 8.12 -16.50 -3.76
CA ASP A 206 9.23 -17.33 -4.26
C ASP A 206 8.87 -18.04 -5.59
N GLN A 207 7.57 -18.17 -5.89
CA GLN A 207 7.02 -18.73 -7.13
C GLN A 207 6.58 -17.64 -8.14
N ARG A 208 6.81 -16.35 -7.88
CA ARG A 208 6.27 -15.18 -8.60
C ARG A 208 7.29 -14.03 -8.64
N PRO A 209 6.97 -12.88 -9.24
CA PRO A 209 7.83 -11.69 -9.11
C PRO A 209 8.12 -11.35 -7.66
N LYS A 210 9.40 -11.26 -7.29
CA LYS A 210 9.89 -11.21 -5.91
C LYS A 210 9.83 -9.79 -5.31
N LEU A 211 8.63 -9.32 -4.99
CA LEU A 211 8.44 -8.08 -4.26
C LEU A 211 7.35 -8.26 -3.20
N ILE A 212 7.66 -7.89 -1.97
CA ILE A 212 6.73 -7.81 -0.85
C ILE A 212 6.71 -6.35 -0.37
N THR A 213 5.52 -5.80 -0.18
CA THR A 213 5.36 -4.54 0.55
C THR A 213 5.07 -4.83 2.02
N ILE A 214 5.49 -3.93 2.91
CA ILE A 214 5.22 -4.05 4.34
C ILE A 214 4.50 -2.78 4.81
N ASN A 215 3.40 -2.92 5.47
CA ASN A 215 2.72 -1.88 6.19
C ASN A 215 3.06 -2.00 7.67
N SER A 216 3.86 -1.09 8.19
CA SER A 216 4.57 0.00 7.54
C SER A 216 5.88 0.30 8.29
N TRP A 217 6.57 1.36 7.93
CA TRP A 217 7.79 1.76 8.63
C TRP A 217 7.47 2.42 9.97
N ASN A 218 6.50 3.35 10.02
CA ASN A 218 6.28 4.23 11.16
C ASN A 218 4.84 4.74 11.35
N GLU A 219 3.82 3.97 10.99
CA GLU A 219 2.41 4.32 11.24
C GLU A 219 2.01 4.03 12.71
N TRP A 220 2.57 4.81 13.62
CA TRP A 220 2.39 4.66 15.06
C TRP A 220 0.94 4.74 15.52
N VAL A 221 0.17 5.64 14.90
CA VAL A 221 -1.25 5.87 15.25
C VAL A 221 -2.19 4.78 14.72
N GLU A 222 -1.66 3.87 13.92
CA GLU A 222 -2.34 2.69 13.38
C GLU A 222 -1.78 1.40 13.97
N GLY A 223 -0.86 1.48 14.95
CA GLY A 223 -0.20 0.31 15.53
C GLY A 223 0.60 -0.52 14.52
N SER A 224 0.95 0.08 13.38
CA SER A 224 1.56 -0.61 12.24
C SER A 224 2.93 -0.03 11.94
N TYR A 225 3.98 -0.57 12.58
CA TYR A 225 5.32 0.00 12.50
C TYR A 225 6.44 -1.04 12.64
N LEU A 226 7.51 -0.88 11.86
CA LEU A 226 8.76 -1.65 11.97
C LEU A 226 9.79 -1.00 12.88
N LEU A 227 9.68 0.33 13.12
CA LEU A 227 10.61 1.05 13.98
C LEU A 227 10.67 0.43 15.37
N PRO A 228 11.86 0.40 16.01
CA PRO A 228 12.01 -0.10 17.37
C PRO A 228 11.11 0.62 18.36
N ASP A 229 10.49 -0.13 19.24
CA ASP A 229 9.60 0.34 20.28
C ASP A 229 10.03 -0.11 21.68
N MET A 230 9.35 0.38 22.71
CA MET A 230 9.65 -0.02 24.10
C MET A 230 9.11 -1.40 24.46
N LYS A 231 8.13 -1.93 23.71
CA LYS A 231 7.50 -3.23 23.99
C LYS A 231 8.30 -4.39 23.39
N HIS A 232 8.75 -4.23 22.15
CA HIS A 232 9.37 -5.29 21.36
C HIS A 232 10.83 -4.99 20.95
N GLY A 233 11.34 -3.78 21.26
CA GLY A 233 12.66 -3.36 20.80
C GLY A 233 12.80 -3.49 19.28
N TYR A 234 13.80 -4.19 18.81
CA TYR A 234 14.03 -4.50 17.40
C TYR A 234 13.27 -5.74 16.90
N GLY A 235 12.25 -6.23 17.61
CA GLY A 235 11.59 -7.50 17.35
C GLY A 235 11.05 -7.62 15.92
N TYR A 236 10.32 -6.62 15.43
CA TYR A 236 9.75 -6.62 14.06
C TYR A 236 10.83 -6.55 12.97
N LEU A 237 11.87 -5.75 13.16
CA LEU A 237 13.00 -5.69 12.22
C LEU A 237 13.78 -7.02 12.20
N ASN A 238 13.97 -7.64 13.36
CA ASN A 238 14.60 -8.96 13.47
C ASN A 238 13.73 -10.05 12.82
N ALA A 239 12.40 -9.96 12.92
CA ALA A 239 11.49 -10.85 12.21
C ALA A 239 11.68 -10.74 10.68
N VAL A 240 11.72 -9.51 10.14
CA VAL A 240 12.02 -9.29 8.72
C VAL A 240 13.37 -9.91 8.35
N LYS A 241 14.43 -9.63 9.12
CA LYS A 241 15.78 -10.14 8.88
C LYS A 241 15.79 -11.67 8.82
N ARG A 242 15.25 -12.34 9.84
CA ARG A 242 15.23 -13.81 9.92
C ARG A 242 14.49 -14.44 8.76
N VAL A 243 13.28 -13.93 8.44
CA VAL A 243 12.47 -14.48 7.35
C VAL A 243 13.16 -14.26 6.01
N MET A 244 13.66 -13.06 5.73
CA MET A 244 14.26 -12.75 4.43
C MET A 244 15.58 -13.47 4.20
N ASN A 245 16.35 -13.77 5.26
CA ASN A 245 17.57 -14.56 5.19
C ASN A 245 17.32 -16.09 5.16
N GLY A 246 16.08 -16.55 5.31
CA GLY A 246 15.77 -17.98 5.42
C GLY A 246 16.19 -18.62 6.76
N GLU A 247 16.34 -17.80 7.80
CA GLU A 247 16.71 -18.20 9.16
C GLU A 247 15.47 -18.44 10.07
N TYR A 248 14.28 -18.27 9.53
CA TYR A 248 13.03 -18.43 10.27
C TYR A 248 12.49 -19.85 10.09
N ASP A 249 12.49 -20.62 11.19
CA ASP A 249 11.90 -21.96 11.27
C ASP A 249 10.51 -21.83 11.93
N TYR A 250 9.47 -21.82 11.09
CA TYR A 250 8.09 -21.79 11.58
C TYR A 250 7.74 -23.15 12.20
N LYS A 251 7.52 -23.16 13.51
CA LYS A 251 6.90 -24.29 14.20
C LYS A 251 5.43 -23.96 14.44
N PRO A 252 4.48 -24.67 13.75
CA PRO A 252 3.05 -24.45 13.92
C PRO A 252 2.57 -24.72 15.35
#